data_5ccd34b35d3205c984b9939b063ed9ea
#
_entry.id   5ccd34b35d3205c984b9939b063ed9ea
#
_cell.length_a   1.000
_cell.length_b   1.000
_cell.length_c   1.000
_cell.angle_alpha   90.00
_cell.angle_beta   90.00
_cell.angle_gamma   90.00
#
_symmetry.space_group_name_H-M   'P 1'
#
loop_
_entity.id
_entity.type
_entity.pdbx_description
1 polymer ?
#
loop_
_entity_poly.entity_id
_entity_poly.type
_entity_poly.pdbx_seq_one_letter_code
_entity_poly.pdbx_strand_id
1 'polypeptide(L)'
;MAHADTNADILNELQALKAKVQQLEAQVKAQQTQITDNQKATDEASKVANHADVQVSGIKEQTESSGFKGLKVSGMIAPAYVYNQDQQASSFVFLNRSNGDPGAYSLYNYDNSYFGGVYLQFQKETAGGVGWNLTLAPDRGAGVNMNGNSIIHEASVSIPLNNETKLIAGQIPDWEGYEYTWDNQTKPITHNLLFDFTELTAYTGVGLDQTVGNWEWKSMIANMNSPRYYYNGSGGRAPALVFRADYTPPGYDNADIGFWGMVGKLPNYNVAADGTTPLFATATSTAQMFEVDGYLTQGDWGYYGQLGYGQQTGAAYNGGKAKWWGASGMLTYNFTPRFLGFARADYLNNSSNGGGLPGGYMNPTVGGPGASFNGVNGFGPGYVNDGTGNWTIVDPNKGANRYALSLGWNYLLTESTTLKMEYRYDRSSLATFYNVSDGSYKKDNNLLAASVVVSF
;
A
#
# COMPACT_ATOMS: atom_id res chain seq x y z
N MET A 1 -87.33 -24.54 37.14
CA MET A 1 -86.09 -23.73 37.32
C MET A 1 -85.03 -23.95 36.28
N ALA A 2 -85.16 -24.91 35.38
CA ALA A 2 -84.09 -25.24 34.37
C ALA A 2 -84.08 -24.36 33.09
N HIS A 3 -85.12 -23.56 32.83
CA HIS A 3 -85.18 -22.69 31.62
C HIS A 3 -84.69 -21.24 31.83
N ALA A 4 -84.50 -20.80 33.08
CA ALA A 4 -84.00 -19.47 33.37
C ALA A 4 -82.46 -19.35 33.25
N ASP A 5 -81.73 -20.43 33.64
CA ASP A 5 -80.28 -20.48 33.59
C ASP A 5 -79.77 -20.51 32.16
N THR A 6 -80.47 -21.23 31.27
CA THR A 6 -80.07 -21.34 29.86
C THR A 6 -80.18 -20.02 29.09
N ASN A 7 -81.16 -19.18 29.42
CA ASN A 7 -81.32 -17.87 28.80
C ASN A 7 -80.26 -16.85 29.28
N ALA A 8 -79.81 -16.94 30.54
CA ALA A 8 -78.73 -16.11 31.06
C ALA A 8 -77.39 -16.46 30.45
N ASP A 9 -77.12 -17.76 30.26
CA ASP A 9 -75.90 -18.23 29.61
C ASP A 9 -75.83 -17.83 28.12
N ILE A 10 -76.95 -17.96 27.40
CA ILE A 10 -77.02 -17.49 25.98
C ILE A 10 -76.82 -15.98 25.93
N LEU A 11 -77.38 -15.20 26.86
CA LEU A 11 -77.19 -13.76 26.87
C LEU A 11 -75.71 -13.36 27.16
N ASN A 12 -75.05 -14.05 28.02
CA ASN A 12 -73.61 -13.87 28.31
C ASN A 12 -72.75 -14.23 27.13
N GLU A 13 -73.02 -15.38 26.46
CA GLU A 13 -72.33 -15.72 25.23
C GLU A 13 -72.50 -14.73 24.10
N LEU A 14 -73.78 -14.20 23.95
CA LEU A 14 -74.08 -13.22 22.96
C LEU A 14 -73.35 -11.85 23.22
N GLN A 15 -73.19 -11.48 24.48
CA GLN A 15 -72.40 -10.32 24.88
C GLN A 15 -70.90 -10.52 24.62
N ALA A 16 -70.38 -11.72 24.96
CA ALA A 16 -68.99 -12.08 24.70
C ALA A 16 -68.69 -12.13 23.20
N LEU A 17 -69.60 -12.68 22.41
CA LEU A 17 -69.50 -12.72 20.94
C LEU A 17 -69.52 -11.31 20.35
N LYS A 18 -70.42 -10.43 20.82
CA LYS A 18 -70.45 -9.03 20.39
C LYS A 18 -69.18 -8.25 20.73
N ALA A 19 -68.60 -8.46 21.90
CA ALA A 19 -67.32 -7.86 22.27
C ALA A 19 -66.18 -8.38 21.38
N LYS A 20 -66.16 -9.66 21.03
CA LYS A 20 -65.16 -10.27 20.16
C LYS A 20 -65.29 -9.78 18.71
N VAL A 21 -66.51 -9.57 18.21
CA VAL A 21 -66.76 -8.94 16.90
C VAL A 21 -66.26 -7.51 16.87
N GLN A 22 -66.52 -6.70 17.88
CA GLN A 22 -66.00 -5.34 17.99
C GLN A 22 -64.47 -5.30 18.07
N GLN A 23 -63.88 -6.25 18.76
CA GLN A 23 -62.41 -6.36 18.83
C GLN A 23 -61.81 -6.74 17.47
N LEU A 24 -62.44 -7.69 16.73
CA LEU A 24 -62.02 -8.06 15.38
C LEU A 24 -62.22 -6.92 14.38
N GLU A 25 -63.32 -6.16 14.45
CA GLU A 25 -63.55 -5.00 13.61
C GLU A 25 -62.47 -3.93 13.83
N ALA A 26 -62.09 -3.67 15.10
CA ALA A 26 -60.99 -2.75 15.43
C ALA A 26 -59.65 -3.23 14.88
N GLN A 27 -59.37 -4.57 14.98
CA GLN A 27 -58.15 -5.15 14.42
C GLN A 27 -58.12 -5.04 12.89
N VAL A 28 -59.20 -5.37 12.23
CA VAL A 28 -59.31 -5.25 10.75
C VAL A 28 -59.08 -3.82 10.30
N LYS A 29 -59.68 -2.85 11.03
CA LYS A 29 -59.50 -1.43 10.72
C LYS A 29 -58.06 -0.98 10.92
N ALA A 30 -57.40 -1.43 11.97
CA ALA A 30 -55.98 -1.16 12.22
C ALA A 30 -55.07 -1.76 11.15
N GLN A 31 -55.32 -3.01 10.76
CA GLN A 31 -54.61 -3.67 9.67
C GLN A 31 -54.83 -2.98 8.31
N GLN A 32 -56.04 -2.52 8.03
CA GLN A 32 -56.35 -1.79 6.81
C GLN A 32 -55.60 -0.46 6.75
N THR A 33 -55.49 0.24 7.87
CA THR A 33 -54.70 1.48 7.96
C THR A 33 -53.19 1.17 7.73
N GLN A 34 -52.69 0.11 8.34
CA GLN A 34 -51.29 -0.29 8.19
C GLN A 34 -50.97 -0.71 6.74
N ILE A 35 -51.89 -1.40 6.06
CA ILE A 35 -51.74 -1.75 4.65
C ILE A 35 -51.71 -0.50 3.78
N THR A 36 -52.58 0.47 4.06
CA THR A 36 -52.62 1.74 3.32
C THR A 36 -51.35 2.57 3.50
N ASP A 37 -50.84 2.61 4.73
CA ASP A 37 -49.58 3.33 5.04
C ASP A 37 -48.38 2.63 4.41
N ASN A 38 -48.31 1.29 4.43
CA ASN A 38 -47.31 0.54 3.76
C ASN A 38 -47.34 0.69 2.22
N GLN A 39 -48.56 0.76 1.66
CA GLN A 39 -48.73 1.02 0.24
C GLN A 39 -48.25 2.42 -0.16
N LYS A 40 -48.57 3.46 0.63
CA LYS A 40 -48.02 4.80 0.42
C LYS A 40 -46.50 4.83 0.51
N ALA A 41 -45.90 4.18 1.52
CA ALA A 41 -44.47 4.11 1.66
C ALA A 41 -43.80 3.37 0.48
N THR A 42 -44.46 2.33 -0.02
CA THR A 42 -43.97 1.58 -1.21
C THR A 42 -44.06 2.44 -2.48
N ASP A 43 -45.14 3.19 -2.66
CA ASP A 43 -45.34 4.09 -3.80
C ASP A 43 -44.34 5.27 -3.76
N GLU A 44 -44.02 5.80 -2.58
CA GLU A 44 -43.02 6.85 -2.40
C GLU A 44 -41.60 6.28 -2.68
N ALA A 45 -41.28 5.11 -2.15
CA ALA A 45 -40.02 4.43 -2.43
C ALA A 45 -39.85 4.13 -3.92
N SER A 46 -40.93 3.68 -4.59
CA SER A 46 -40.91 3.42 -6.03
C SER A 46 -40.71 4.72 -6.85
N LYS A 47 -41.30 5.84 -6.42
CA LYS A 47 -41.09 7.16 -7.07
C LYS A 47 -39.64 7.62 -6.92
N VAL A 48 -39.03 7.43 -5.74
CA VAL A 48 -37.64 7.80 -5.49
C VAL A 48 -36.72 6.91 -6.32
N ALA A 49 -36.99 5.59 -6.38
CA ALA A 49 -36.23 4.65 -7.20
C ALA A 49 -36.30 4.99 -8.70
N ASN A 50 -37.52 5.27 -9.21
CA ASN A 50 -37.69 5.67 -10.61
C ASN A 50 -37.03 7.02 -10.92
N HIS A 51 -37.02 7.96 -9.96
CA HIS A 51 -36.30 9.23 -10.16
C HIS A 51 -34.78 9.05 -10.18
N ALA A 52 -34.27 8.17 -9.32
CA ALA A 52 -32.86 7.79 -9.32
C ALA A 52 -32.46 7.08 -10.65
N ASP A 53 -33.28 6.16 -11.13
CA ASP A 53 -33.06 5.47 -12.40
C ASP A 53 -33.07 6.44 -13.61
N VAL A 54 -33.95 7.42 -13.63
CA VAL A 54 -33.97 8.45 -14.67
C VAL A 54 -32.73 9.33 -14.60
N GLN A 55 -32.26 9.71 -13.40
CA GLN A 55 -31.05 10.48 -13.23
C GLN A 55 -29.81 9.67 -13.63
N VAL A 56 -29.71 8.41 -13.20
CA VAL A 56 -28.62 7.50 -13.59
C VAL A 56 -28.61 7.28 -15.10
N SER A 57 -29.77 7.09 -15.72
CA SER A 57 -29.90 6.93 -17.17
C SER A 57 -29.47 8.19 -17.92
N GLY A 58 -29.86 9.37 -17.44
CA GLY A 58 -29.45 10.66 -18.02
C GLY A 58 -27.96 10.92 -17.89
N ILE A 59 -27.35 10.63 -16.74
CA ILE A 59 -25.90 10.69 -16.53
C ILE A 59 -25.19 9.68 -17.44
N LYS A 60 -25.72 8.47 -17.56
CA LYS A 60 -25.17 7.43 -18.42
C LYS A 60 -25.19 7.85 -19.90
N GLU A 61 -26.31 8.38 -20.37
CA GLU A 61 -26.45 8.88 -21.75
C GLU A 61 -25.51 10.06 -22.01
N GLN A 62 -25.39 11.00 -21.10
CA GLN A 62 -24.46 12.12 -21.19
C GLN A 62 -22.99 11.63 -21.16
N THR A 63 -22.68 10.64 -20.33
CA THR A 63 -21.36 10.03 -20.23
C THR A 63 -21.01 9.25 -21.51
N GLU A 64 -21.97 8.54 -22.07
CA GLU A 64 -21.81 7.79 -23.32
C GLU A 64 -21.58 8.71 -24.53
N SER A 65 -22.26 9.86 -24.58
CA SER A 65 -22.11 10.84 -25.67
C SER A 65 -20.84 11.68 -25.57
N SER A 66 -20.26 11.84 -24.38
CA SER A 66 -19.08 12.68 -24.12
C SER A 66 -17.72 11.96 -24.25
N GLY A 67 -17.69 10.70 -24.69
CA GLY A 67 -16.44 9.91 -24.79
C GLY A 67 -15.95 9.32 -23.46
N PHE A 68 -16.67 9.55 -22.36
CA PHE A 68 -16.35 8.98 -21.03
C PHE A 68 -16.92 7.57 -20.81
N LYS A 69 -17.60 6.99 -21.78
CA LYS A 69 -18.13 5.63 -21.70
C LYS A 69 -17.04 4.63 -21.30
N GLY A 70 -17.27 3.89 -20.22
CA GLY A 70 -16.33 2.90 -19.70
C GLY A 70 -15.12 3.48 -18.99
N LEU A 71 -15.03 4.81 -18.77
CA LEU A 71 -14.03 5.41 -17.90
C LEU A 71 -14.37 5.08 -16.45
N LYS A 72 -13.42 4.42 -15.77
CA LYS A 72 -13.46 4.22 -14.32
C LYS A 72 -12.60 5.29 -13.68
N VAL A 73 -13.14 5.93 -12.66
CA VAL A 73 -12.41 6.89 -11.82
C VAL A 73 -12.45 6.34 -10.40
N SER A 74 -11.30 6.21 -9.80
CA SER A 74 -11.15 5.77 -8.41
C SER A 74 -10.09 6.61 -7.71
N GLY A 75 -10.08 6.56 -6.41
CA GLY A 75 -9.11 7.35 -5.67
C GLY A 75 -9.11 7.02 -4.19
N MET A 76 -8.17 7.65 -3.49
CA MET A 76 -8.01 7.50 -2.06
C MET A 76 -7.55 8.83 -1.44
N ILE A 77 -8.01 9.09 -0.23
CA ILE A 77 -7.54 10.15 0.65
C ILE A 77 -7.32 9.53 2.02
N ALA A 78 -6.12 9.63 2.55
CA ALA A 78 -5.73 8.98 3.80
C ALA A 78 -4.86 9.90 4.69
N PRO A 79 -5.42 10.96 5.31
CA PRO A 79 -4.65 11.72 6.30
C PRO A 79 -4.19 10.81 7.44
N ALA A 80 -2.96 11.00 7.87
CA ALA A 80 -2.36 10.21 8.93
C ALA A 80 -1.80 11.08 10.04
N TYR A 81 -1.80 10.58 11.26
CA TYR A 81 -1.02 11.08 12.38
C TYR A 81 0.13 10.12 12.64
N VAL A 82 1.34 10.64 12.78
CA VAL A 82 2.54 9.83 13.01
C VAL A 82 3.32 10.39 14.19
N TYR A 83 3.64 9.53 15.13
CA TYR A 83 4.63 9.76 16.16
C TYR A 83 5.85 8.88 15.90
N ASN A 84 7.03 9.50 15.82
CA ASN A 84 8.31 8.81 15.68
C ASN A 84 9.26 9.27 16.79
N GLN A 85 9.70 8.31 17.60
CA GLN A 85 10.45 8.59 18.82
C GLN A 85 11.80 9.27 18.52
N ASP A 86 12.61 8.72 17.64
CA ASP A 86 13.98 9.22 17.41
C ASP A 86 14.01 10.51 16.61
N GLN A 87 13.00 10.77 15.81
CA GLN A 87 12.82 12.05 15.11
C GLN A 87 12.16 13.12 15.97
N GLN A 88 11.61 12.74 17.14
CA GLN A 88 10.74 13.59 17.94
C GLN A 88 9.56 14.18 17.15
N ALA A 89 9.16 13.48 16.12
CA ALA A 89 8.06 13.87 15.28
C ALA A 89 6.74 13.42 15.90
N SER A 90 5.80 14.37 15.97
CA SER A 90 4.43 14.13 16.45
C SER A 90 3.54 15.05 15.62
N SER A 91 3.08 14.57 14.46
CA SER A 91 2.47 15.43 13.47
C SER A 91 1.43 14.75 12.61
N PHE A 92 0.51 15.56 12.08
CA PHE A 92 -0.37 15.15 10.99
C PHE A 92 0.35 15.27 9.66
N VAL A 93 0.18 14.27 8.82
CA VAL A 93 0.81 14.16 7.50
C VAL A 93 -0.26 13.99 6.43
N PHE A 94 -0.08 14.66 5.31
CA PHE A 94 -0.97 14.58 4.16
C PHE A 94 -0.20 14.83 2.84
N LEU A 95 -0.79 14.46 1.72
CA LEU A 95 -0.25 14.59 0.36
C LEU A 95 0.98 13.72 0.09
N ASN A 96 0.97 12.47 0.53
CA ASN A 96 2.05 11.50 0.29
C ASN A 96 3.43 11.99 0.79
N ARG A 97 3.46 12.79 1.81
CA ARG A 97 4.71 13.29 2.37
C ARG A 97 5.23 12.36 3.43
N SER A 98 6.55 12.21 3.45
CA SER A 98 7.21 11.57 4.57
C SER A 98 7.00 12.36 5.86
N ASN A 99 7.16 11.68 6.98
CA ASN A 99 7.07 12.30 8.30
C ASN A 99 8.18 13.33 8.49
N GLY A 100 7.91 14.55 8.16
CA GLY A 100 8.83 15.69 8.30
C GLY A 100 8.47 16.82 7.36
N ASP A 101 8.51 18.02 7.89
CA ASP A 101 8.41 19.23 7.08
C ASP A 101 9.56 19.25 6.07
N PRO A 102 9.36 19.64 4.80
CA PRO A 102 10.43 19.85 3.84
C PRO A 102 11.54 20.79 4.30
N GLY A 103 11.32 21.56 5.35
CA GLY A 103 12.33 22.40 6.00
C GLY A 103 12.87 21.86 7.32
N ALA A 104 12.29 20.80 7.86
CA ALA A 104 12.76 20.16 9.08
C ALA A 104 13.39 18.81 8.71
N TYR A 105 14.49 18.54 9.28
CA TYR A 105 15.32 17.37 9.11
C TYR A 105 14.55 16.08 9.37
N SER A 106 13.97 15.51 8.34
CA SER A 106 13.39 14.18 8.37
C SER A 106 14.51 13.15 8.38
N LEU A 107 15.08 12.90 9.54
CA LEU A 107 16.30 12.12 9.69
C LEU A 107 16.06 10.63 9.68
N TYR A 108 14.85 10.23 10.00
CA TYR A 108 14.44 8.85 10.06
C TYR A 108 13.21 8.68 9.18
N ASN A 109 13.45 8.24 8.00
CA ASN A 109 12.45 8.11 6.98
C ASN A 109 12.20 6.63 6.69
N TYR A 110 11.00 6.17 6.91
CA TYR A 110 10.50 4.97 6.24
C TYR A 110 10.13 5.38 4.82
N ASP A 111 11.07 5.51 3.94
CA ASP A 111 10.98 6.30 2.71
C ASP A 111 9.84 6.01 1.79
N ASN A 112 9.31 4.79 1.81
CA ASN A 112 8.16 4.41 1.03
C ASN A 112 6.90 4.24 1.87
N SER A 113 6.96 4.56 3.16
CA SER A 113 5.75 4.69 3.95
C SER A 113 5.09 6.00 3.57
N TYR A 114 4.06 5.89 2.78
CA TYR A 114 3.31 6.99 2.20
C TYR A 114 2.31 7.54 3.20
N PHE A 115 2.81 8.14 4.25
CA PHE A 115 1.96 8.79 5.23
C PHE A 115 1.12 9.89 4.59
N GLY A 116 -0.16 9.88 4.89
CA GLY A 116 -1.08 10.84 4.34
C GLY A 116 -1.34 10.62 2.85
N GLY A 117 -1.55 9.38 2.46
CA GLY A 117 -1.71 8.95 1.07
C GLY A 117 -2.86 9.65 0.35
N VAL A 118 -2.64 9.99 -0.92
CA VAL A 118 -3.66 10.48 -1.84
C VAL A 118 -3.31 10.07 -3.26
N TYR A 119 -4.29 9.56 -3.98
CA TYR A 119 -4.18 9.38 -5.43
C TYR A 119 -5.54 9.53 -6.11
N LEU A 120 -5.48 9.79 -7.42
CA LEU A 120 -6.62 9.74 -8.33
C LEU A 120 -6.22 8.89 -9.54
N GLN A 121 -7.02 7.88 -9.85
CA GLN A 121 -6.76 6.94 -10.93
C GLN A 121 -7.87 6.98 -11.97
N PHE A 122 -7.46 6.99 -13.23
CA PHE A 122 -8.32 6.88 -14.40
C PHE A 122 -7.95 5.61 -15.15
N GLN A 123 -8.96 4.79 -15.43
CA GLN A 123 -8.78 3.54 -16.17
C GLN A 123 -9.86 3.44 -17.25
N LYS A 124 -9.46 2.98 -18.43
CA LYS A 124 -10.41 2.70 -19.51
C LYS A 124 -9.96 1.52 -20.33
N GLU A 125 -10.93 0.71 -20.73
CA GLU A 125 -10.76 -0.29 -21.76
C GLU A 125 -11.69 0.04 -22.93
N THR A 126 -11.16 0.03 -24.14
CA THR A 126 -11.90 0.27 -25.39
C THR A 126 -12.64 -0.99 -25.82
N ALA A 127 -13.59 -0.87 -26.74
CA ALA A 127 -14.30 -2.03 -27.31
C ALA A 127 -13.36 -3.06 -28.00
N GLY A 128 -12.16 -2.63 -28.42
CA GLY A 128 -11.13 -3.51 -28.96
C GLY A 128 -10.19 -4.11 -27.93
N GLY A 129 -10.49 -3.96 -26.62
CA GLY A 129 -9.68 -4.51 -25.53
C GLY A 129 -8.40 -3.73 -25.21
N VAL A 130 -8.15 -2.61 -25.90
CA VAL A 130 -7.01 -1.74 -25.55
C VAL A 130 -7.31 -1.02 -24.26
N GLY A 131 -6.50 -1.27 -23.24
CA GLY A 131 -6.58 -0.63 -21.93
C GLY A 131 -5.55 0.48 -21.76
N TRP A 132 -5.85 1.44 -20.89
CA TRP A 132 -4.89 2.40 -20.39
C TRP A 132 -5.18 2.76 -18.94
N ASN A 133 -4.11 3.09 -18.19
CA ASN A 133 -4.18 3.56 -16.81
C ASN A 133 -3.42 4.88 -16.69
N LEU A 134 -3.98 5.80 -15.93
CA LEU A 134 -3.33 7.03 -15.50
C LEU A 134 -3.58 7.21 -14.02
N THR A 135 -2.52 7.14 -13.20
CA THR A 135 -2.60 7.40 -11.77
C THR A 135 -1.84 8.68 -11.43
N LEU A 136 -2.56 9.63 -10.85
CA LEU A 136 -2.04 10.90 -10.37
C LEU A 136 -1.89 10.84 -8.85
N ALA A 137 -0.67 11.11 -8.37
CA ALA A 137 -0.37 11.09 -6.95
C ALA A 137 0.62 12.22 -6.62
N PRO A 138 0.22 13.24 -5.87
CA PRO A 138 1.12 14.31 -5.45
C PRO A 138 2.34 13.77 -4.71
N ASP A 139 3.51 14.37 -4.96
CA ASP A 139 4.80 14.00 -4.36
C ASP A 139 5.22 12.53 -4.56
N ARG A 140 4.57 11.79 -5.47
CA ARG A 140 4.79 10.38 -5.76
C ARG A 140 4.86 10.09 -7.26
N GLY A 141 5.35 11.03 -8.02
CA GLY A 141 5.72 10.74 -9.40
C GLY A 141 6.76 9.64 -9.42
N ALA A 142 6.44 8.57 -10.13
CA ALA A 142 7.37 7.51 -10.46
C ALA A 142 7.92 7.74 -11.87
N GLY A 143 8.95 7.03 -12.25
CA GLY A 143 9.58 7.12 -13.56
C GLY A 143 11.10 7.06 -13.45
N VAL A 144 11.77 7.08 -14.56
CA VAL A 144 13.24 6.96 -14.65
C VAL A 144 13.96 8.06 -13.86
N ASN A 145 13.30 9.16 -13.66
CA ASN A 145 13.71 10.23 -12.76
C ASN A 145 12.56 10.40 -11.78
N MET A 146 12.58 9.74 -10.67
CA MET A 146 11.67 10.04 -9.58
C MET A 146 11.81 11.53 -9.28
N ASN A 147 10.84 12.28 -9.78
CA ASN A 147 10.82 13.71 -9.60
C ASN A 147 9.67 14.00 -8.64
N GLY A 148 9.97 14.39 -7.42
CA GLY A 148 8.96 14.83 -6.46
C GLY A 148 8.07 15.97 -6.99
N ASN A 149 8.44 16.57 -8.13
CA ASN A 149 7.59 17.52 -8.85
C ASN A 149 6.62 16.86 -9.84
N SER A 150 6.77 15.57 -10.17
CA SER A 150 5.82 14.85 -11.00
C SER A 150 4.65 14.34 -10.16
N ILE A 151 3.44 14.50 -10.69
CA ILE A 151 2.23 13.90 -10.11
C ILE A 151 1.85 12.59 -10.78
N ILE A 152 2.56 12.19 -11.83
CA ILE A 152 2.24 10.97 -12.59
C ILE A 152 2.93 9.79 -11.93
N HIS A 153 2.15 8.96 -11.25
CA HIS A 153 2.62 7.72 -10.65
C HIS A 153 2.62 6.58 -11.67
N GLU A 154 1.57 6.48 -12.46
CA GLU A 154 1.43 5.51 -13.54
C GLU A 154 0.92 6.18 -14.81
N ALA A 155 1.44 5.77 -15.97
CA ALA A 155 0.90 6.08 -17.28
C ALA A 155 1.21 4.91 -18.21
N SER A 156 0.26 4.01 -18.39
CA SER A 156 0.47 2.73 -19.05
C SER A 156 -0.63 2.41 -20.06
N VAL A 157 -0.29 1.56 -21.01
CA VAL A 157 -1.21 0.99 -21.99
C VAL A 157 -1.06 -0.52 -22.05
N SER A 158 -2.17 -1.22 -22.30
CA SER A 158 -2.21 -2.66 -22.58
C SER A 158 -2.97 -2.91 -23.88
N ILE A 159 -2.36 -3.68 -24.79
CA ILE A 159 -2.89 -3.95 -26.14
C ILE A 159 -3.02 -5.46 -26.29
N PRO A 160 -4.22 -6.03 -26.44
CA PRO A 160 -4.39 -7.45 -26.63
C PRO A 160 -3.78 -7.89 -27.98
N LEU A 161 -2.90 -8.86 -27.95
CA LEU A 161 -2.35 -9.52 -29.13
C LEU A 161 -3.16 -10.76 -29.51
N ASN A 162 -3.68 -11.44 -28.50
CA ASN A 162 -4.62 -12.54 -28.58
C ASN A 162 -5.37 -12.69 -27.23
N ASN A 163 -6.13 -13.80 -27.05
CA ASN A 163 -6.94 -14.00 -25.84
C ASN A 163 -6.11 -14.20 -24.57
N GLU A 164 -4.84 -14.57 -24.67
CA GLU A 164 -3.97 -14.93 -23.57
C GLU A 164 -2.82 -13.94 -23.39
N THR A 165 -2.55 -13.09 -24.38
CA THR A 165 -1.35 -12.25 -24.41
C THR A 165 -1.69 -10.80 -24.69
N LYS A 166 -1.16 -9.90 -23.87
CA LYS A 166 -1.20 -8.44 -24.06
C LYS A 166 0.21 -7.89 -24.21
N LEU A 167 0.38 -6.92 -25.07
CA LEU A 167 1.53 -6.02 -25.05
C LEU A 167 1.27 -4.96 -23.99
N ILE A 168 2.24 -4.73 -23.10
CA ILE A 168 2.19 -3.68 -22.09
C ILE A 168 3.30 -2.68 -22.32
N ALA A 169 3.02 -1.40 -22.13
CA ALA A 169 4.01 -0.34 -22.33
C ALA A 169 3.69 0.89 -21.49
N GLY A 170 4.73 1.65 -21.15
CA GLY A 170 4.61 2.90 -20.39
C GLY A 170 5.36 2.86 -19.09
N GLN A 171 4.95 3.73 -18.17
CA GLN A 171 5.38 3.74 -16.78
C GLN A 171 4.37 2.93 -15.97
N ILE A 172 4.83 1.83 -15.42
CA ILE A 172 4.03 0.84 -14.69
C ILE A 172 4.60 0.71 -13.27
N PRO A 173 3.77 0.73 -12.21
CA PRO A 173 4.23 0.40 -10.86
C PRO A 173 4.92 -0.96 -10.82
N ASP A 174 5.78 -1.15 -9.86
CA ASP A 174 6.49 -2.41 -9.63
C ASP A 174 5.53 -3.60 -9.41
N TRP A 175 6.09 -4.80 -9.59
CA TRP A 175 5.37 -6.07 -9.46
C TRP A 175 5.89 -6.90 -8.28
N GLU A 176 6.63 -6.29 -7.38
CA GLU A 176 7.34 -6.96 -6.29
C GLU A 176 6.47 -7.07 -5.06
N GLY A 177 6.62 -8.16 -4.32
CA GLY A 177 6.06 -8.32 -2.98
C GLY A 177 4.56 -8.57 -2.89
N TYR A 178 4.13 -8.78 -1.65
CA TYR A 178 2.72 -8.96 -1.31
C TYR A 178 2.05 -7.66 -0.83
N GLU A 179 2.81 -6.60 -0.59
CA GLU A 179 2.28 -5.28 -0.21
C GLU A 179 2.11 -4.38 -1.43
N TYR A 180 1.11 -3.53 -1.37
CA TYR A 180 0.80 -2.56 -2.41
C TYR A 180 1.16 -1.16 -1.93
N THR A 181 1.31 -0.23 -2.87
CA THR A 181 1.72 1.15 -2.60
C THR A 181 0.73 1.91 -1.71
N TRP A 182 -0.57 1.64 -1.83
CA TRP A 182 -1.61 2.53 -1.31
C TRP A 182 -2.26 2.02 -0.02
N ASP A 183 -2.54 2.93 0.91
CA ASP A 183 -3.13 2.64 2.22
C ASP A 183 -4.46 1.88 2.16
N ASN A 184 -5.26 2.06 1.11
CA ASN A 184 -6.50 1.31 0.93
C ASN A 184 -6.28 -0.15 0.46
N GLN A 185 -5.09 -0.49 0.02
CA GLN A 185 -4.72 -1.81 -0.46
C GLN A 185 -3.90 -2.60 0.57
N THR A 186 -3.27 -1.91 1.53
CA THR A 186 -2.47 -2.54 2.60
C THR A 186 -3.27 -2.76 3.89
N LYS A 187 -2.80 -3.60 4.77
CA LYS A 187 -3.35 -3.74 6.14
C LYS A 187 -2.64 -2.80 7.11
N PRO A 188 -1.29 -2.78 7.21
CA PRO A 188 -0.55 -1.78 7.96
C PRO A 188 -0.65 -0.38 7.32
N ILE A 189 -0.19 0.64 8.04
CA ILE A 189 0.05 1.99 7.53
C ILE A 189 1.45 2.07 6.93
N THR A 190 2.43 1.42 7.61
CA THR A 190 3.80 1.32 7.12
C THR A 190 3.98 0.08 6.25
N HIS A 191 4.92 0.12 5.33
CA HIS A 191 5.30 -1.05 4.54
C HIS A 191 6.36 -1.92 5.23
N ASN A 192 6.52 -3.14 4.75
CA ASN A 192 7.58 -4.04 5.21
C ASN A 192 8.97 -3.55 4.78
N LEU A 193 10.02 -4.12 5.38
CA LEU A 193 11.40 -3.70 5.10
C LEU A 193 11.86 -3.97 3.67
N LEU A 194 11.32 -5.00 2.98
CA LEU A 194 11.69 -5.28 1.61
C LEU A 194 11.07 -4.24 0.68
N PHE A 195 9.78 -3.96 0.83
CA PHE A 195 9.07 -2.92 0.10
C PHE A 195 9.76 -1.56 0.23
N ASP A 196 10.04 -1.15 1.47
CA ASP A 196 10.63 0.17 1.74
C ASP A 196 12.06 0.32 1.21
N PHE A 197 12.84 -0.77 1.16
CA PHE A 197 14.28 -0.67 1.01
C PHE A 197 14.87 -1.45 -0.15
N THR A 198 14.20 -2.48 -0.65
CA THR A 198 14.75 -3.36 -1.69
C THR A 198 13.94 -3.42 -2.97
N GLU A 199 12.64 -3.16 -2.94
CA GLU A 199 11.79 -3.16 -4.12
C GLU A 199 12.00 -1.92 -4.98
N LEU A 200 11.76 -2.05 -6.27
CA LEU A 200 11.82 -0.97 -7.24
C LEU A 200 10.45 -0.26 -7.27
N THR A 201 10.43 1.02 -7.56
CA THR A 201 9.17 1.79 -7.47
C THR A 201 8.32 1.67 -8.74
N ALA A 202 8.96 1.59 -9.91
CA ALA A 202 8.28 1.52 -11.19
C ALA A 202 9.22 1.10 -12.32
N TYR A 203 8.63 0.64 -13.40
CA TYR A 203 9.28 0.26 -14.67
C TYR A 203 8.79 1.18 -15.78
N THR A 204 9.70 1.68 -16.60
CA THR A 204 9.34 2.44 -17.80
C THR A 204 9.90 1.74 -19.04
N GLY A 205 9.02 1.09 -19.80
CA GLY A 205 9.46 0.26 -20.91
C GLY A 205 8.32 -0.40 -21.68
N VAL A 206 8.63 -1.55 -22.27
CA VAL A 206 7.70 -2.35 -23.06
C VAL A 206 7.87 -3.83 -22.73
N GLY A 207 6.77 -4.55 -22.70
CA GLY A 207 6.76 -5.96 -22.31
C GLY A 207 5.51 -6.71 -22.72
N LEU A 208 5.39 -7.90 -22.18
CA LEU A 208 4.26 -8.80 -22.41
C LEU A 208 3.66 -9.19 -21.05
N ASP A 209 2.34 -9.37 -21.08
CA ASP A 209 1.55 -9.95 -20.01
C ASP A 209 0.78 -11.13 -20.60
N GLN A 210 0.95 -12.31 -20.02
CA GLN A 210 0.43 -13.56 -20.54
C GLN A 210 -0.28 -14.35 -19.46
N THR A 211 -1.53 -14.77 -19.70
CA THR A 211 -2.28 -15.66 -18.80
C THR A 211 -2.49 -17.02 -19.45
N VAL A 212 -1.92 -18.07 -18.88
CA VAL A 212 -2.04 -19.45 -19.37
C VAL A 212 -2.40 -20.39 -18.23
N GLY A 213 -3.64 -20.87 -18.25
CA GLY A 213 -4.17 -21.70 -17.16
C GLY A 213 -4.17 -20.94 -15.84
N ASN A 214 -3.47 -21.49 -14.85
CA ASN A 214 -3.36 -20.91 -13.49
C ASN A 214 -2.14 -20.00 -13.32
N TRP A 215 -1.45 -19.66 -14.41
CA TRP A 215 -0.28 -18.81 -14.41
C TRP A 215 -0.53 -17.50 -15.09
N GLU A 216 -0.08 -16.40 -14.47
CA GLU A 216 0.14 -15.10 -15.11
C GLU A 216 1.65 -14.87 -15.23
N TRP A 217 2.11 -14.50 -16.43
CA TRP A 217 3.52 -14.22 -16.73
C TRP A 217 3.66 -12.80 -17.25
N LYS A 218 4.47 -12.01 -16.58
CA LYS A 218 4.84 -10.67 -17.03
C LYS A 218 6.33 -10.62 -17.31
N SER A 219 6.70 -9.95 -18.38
CA SER A 219 8.11 -9.66 -18.68
C SER A 219 8.23 -8.32 -19.38
N MET A 220 9.29 -7.57 -19.07
CA MET A 220 9.48 -6.24 -19.63
C MET A 220 10.95 -5.91 -19.79
N ILE A 221 11.31 -5.25 -20.90
CA ILE A 221 12.58 -4.54 -21.02
C ILE A 221 12.30 -3.09 -20.67
N ALA A 222 12.89 -2.63 -19.55
CA ALA A 222 12.53 -1.34 -18.99
C ALA A 222 13.71 -0.66 -18.29
N ASN A 223 13.62 0.65 -18.20
CA ASN A 223 14.42 1.41 -17.24
C ASN A 223 13.77 1.26 -15.87
N MET A 224 14.59 0.92 -14.87
CA MET A 224 14.16 0.70 -13.51
C MET A 224 14.35 1.96 -12.68
N ASN A 225 13.42 2.21 -11.76
CA ASN A 225 13.59 3.19 -10.71
C ASN A 225 14.14 2.50 -9.47
N SER A 226 15.06 3.17 -8.79
CA SER A 226 15.44 2.77 -7.45
C SER A 226 14.42 3.29 -6.44
N PRO A 227 14.09 2.53 -5.37
CA PRO A 227 13.05 2.91 -4.42
C PRO A 227 13.32 4.20 -3.68
N ARG A 228 14.58 4.65 -3.60
CA ARG A 228 14.94 5.65 -2.61
C ARG A 228 15.58 6.92 -3.12
N TYR A 229 16.03 6.97 -4.37
CA TYR A 229 16.88 8.07 -4.76
C TYR A 229 16.33 8.87 -5.91
N TYR A 230 15.89 10.03 -5.51
CA TYR A 230 15.80 11.19 -6.35
C TYR A 230 17.15 11.89 -6.40
N TYR A 231 17.86 11.76 -7.51
CA TYR A 231 19.01 12.59 -7.81
C TYR A 231 18.76 13.35 -9.11
N ASN A 232 18.85 14.68 -9.04
CA ASN A 232 18.68 15.56 -10.19
C ASN A 232 19.90 15.52 -11.14
N GLY A 233 20.70 14.47 -11.04
CA GLY A 233 21.90 14.26 -11.85
C GLY A 233 21.60 13.42 -13.09
N SER A 234 22.50 13.54 -14.05
CA SER A 234 22.53 12.75 -15.30
C SER A 234 22.86 11.27 -15.08
N GLY A 235 22.18 10.62 -14.12
CA GLY A 235 22.33 9.19 -13.89
C GLY A 235 22.13 8.43 -15.20
N GLY A 236 23.11 7.61 -15.58
CA GLY A 236 23.04 6.81 -16.78
C GLY A 236 21.79 5.93 -16.76
N ARG A 237 21.12 5.82 -17.87
CA ARG A 237 19.96 4.97 -18.06
C ARG A 237 20.38 3.76 -18.86
N ALA A 238 20.09 2.59 -18.35
CA ALA A 238 20.28 1.35 -19.09
C ALA A 238 19.10 0.43 -18.81
N PRO A 239 18.48 -0.15 -19.82
CA PRO A 239 17.37 -1.05 -19.62
C PRO A 239 17.83 -2.33 -18.93
N ALA A 240 16.93 -2.91 -18.16
CA ALA A 240 17.05 -4.21 -17.53
C ALA A 240 15.89 -5.10 -17.98
N LEU A 241 16.05 -6.40 -17.87
CA LEU A 241 14.96 -7.35 -17.98
C LEU A 241 14.33 -7.50 -16.59
N VAL A 242 13.02 -7.33 -16.51
CA VAL A 242 12.21 -7.68 -15.34
C VAL A 242 11.18 -8.71 -15.74
N PHE A 243 10.85 -9.62 -14.84
CA PHE A 243 9.83 -10.63 -15.04
C PHE A 243 9.12 -10.95 -13.73
N ARG A 244 7.88 -11.38 -13.85
CA ARG A 244 7.08 -11.95 -12.76
C ARG A 244 6.29 -13.15 -13.28
N ALA A 245 6.11 -14.14 -12.41
CA ALA A 245 5.22 -15.27 -12.63
C ALA A 245 4.36 -15.44 -11.39
N ASP A 246 3.06 -15.33 -11.54
CA ASP A 246 2.08 -15.55 -10.48
C ASP A 246 1.36 -16.88 -10.72
N TYR A 247 1.22 -17.67 -9.69
CA TYR A 247 0.53 -18.95 -9.71
C TYR A 247 -0.63 -18.96 -8.72
N THR A 248 -1.84 -19.08 -9.24
CA THR A 248 -3.05 -19.28 -8.43
C THR A 248 -3.34 -20.78 -8.34
N PRO A 249 -3.22 -21.42 -7.17
CA PRO A 249 -3.46 -22.86 -7.03
C PRO A 249 -4.91 -23.24 -7.38
N PRO A 250 -5.14 -24.34 -8.12
CA PRO A 250 -6.49 -24.77 -8.48
C PRO A 250 -7.39 -24.99 -7.26
N GLY A 251 -8.56 -24.38 -7.24
CA GLY A 251 -9.51 -24.45 -6.14
C GLY A 251 -9.21 -23.52 -4.95
N TYR A 252 -8.25 -22.61 -5.11
CA TYR A 252 -7.87 -21.62 -4.11
C TYR A 252 -7.85 -20.23 -4.74
N ASP A 253 -9.02 -19.65 -5.03
CA ASP A 253 -9.14 -18.29 -5.56
C ASP A 253 -8.64 -17.20 -4.58
N ASN A 254 -8.32 -17.62 -3.37
CA ASN A 254 -7.87 -16.80 -2.23
C ASN A 254 -6.40 -17.07 -1.86
N ALA A 255 -5.61 -17.64 -2.76
CA ALA A 255 -4.18 -17.88 -2.61
C ALA A 255 -3.44 -17.54 -3.89
N ASP A 256 -2.25 -17.02 -3.76
CA ASP A 256 -1.32 -16.75 -4.85
C ASP A 256 0.12 -16.95 -4.40
N ILE A 257 0.99 -17.36 -5.34
CA ILE A 257 2.44 -17.46 -5.14
C ILE A 257 3.11 -16.77 -6.31
N GLY A 258 3.83 -15.68 -6.01
CA GLY A 258 4.54 -14.87 -6.97
C GLY A 258 6.05 -15.16 -6.97
N PHE A 259 6.64 -15.10 -8.18
CA PHE A 259 8.08 -15.17 -8.40
C PHE A 259 8.47 -13.97 -9.24
N TRP A 260 9.31 -13.11 -8.70
CA TRP A 260 9.77 -11.93 -9.40
C TRP A 260 11.30 -11.95 -9.55
N GLY A 261 11.79 -11.30 -10.63
CA GLY A 261 13.21 -11.12 -10.80
C GLY A 261 13.58 -10.00 -11.76
N MET A 262 14.75 -9.42 -11.53
CA MET A 262 15.36 -8.39 -12.36
C MET A 262 16.83 -8.69 -12.61
N VAL A 263 17.26 -8.57 -13.87
CA VAL A 263 18.65 -8.68 -14.27
C VAL A 263 18.99 -7.57 -15.25
N GLY A 264 20.00 -6.78 -14.93
CA GLY A 264 20.42 -5.68 -15.78
C GLY A 264 21.27 -4.66 -15.07
N LYS A 265 21.01 -3.39 -15.33
CA LYS A 265 21.71 -2.27 -14.69
C LYS A 265 20.74 -1.40 -13.93
N LEU A 266 21.12 -1.01 -12.74
CA LEU A 266 20.44 0.03 -11.96
C LEU A 266 21.29 1.30 -11.89
N PRO A 267 20.68 2.47 -11.72
CA PRO A 267 21.40 3.65 -11.30
C PRO A 267 22.28 3.35 -10.09
N ASN A 268 23.45 3.96 -10.05
CA ASN A 268 24.36 3.86 -8.91
C ASN A 268 24.77 5.25 -8.47
N TYR A 269 24.21 5.69 -7.37
CA TYR A 269 24.40 7.03 -6.78
C TYR A 269 25.43 7.03 -5.65
N ASN A 270 26.20 5.96 -5.51
CA ASN A 270 27.17 5.83 -4.44
C ASN A 270 28.28 6.86 -4.57
N VAL A 271 28.47 7.67 -3.53
CA VAL A 271 29.45 8.75 -3.48
C VAL A 271 30.38 8.59 -2.28
N ALA A 272 31.57 9.14 -2.38
CA ALA A 272 32.55 9.19 -1.29
C ALA A 272 32.06 10.06 -0.13
N ALA A 273 32.84 10.08 0.95
CA ALA A 273 32.52 10.87 2.15
C ALA A 273 32.45 12.38 1.89
N ASP A 274 33.01 12.88 0.78
CA ASP A 274 32.89 14.28 0.36
C ASP A 274 31.52 14.62 -0.23
N GLY A 275 30.66 13.59 -0.48
CA GLY A 275 29.33 13.72 -1.00
C GLY A 275 29.19 14.08 -2.46
N THR A 276 30.27 14.19 -3.15
CA THR A 276 30.31 14.66 -4.55
C THR A 276 31.06 13.72 -5.47
N THR A 277 32.12 13.05 -4.98
CA THR A 277 32.93 12.16 -5.77
C THR A 277 32.25 10.80 -5.92
N PRO A 278 31.81 10.38 -7.14
CA PRO A 278 31.23 9.06 -7.34
C PRO A 278 32.23 7.96 -6.98
N LEU A 279 31.82 7.02 -6.15
CA LEU A 279 32.62 5.84 -5.81
C LEU A 279 32.63 4.80 -6.93
N PHE A 280 31.75 4.96 -7.92
CA PHE A 280 31.68 4.09 -9.08
C PHE A 280 31.83 4.89 -10.37
N ALA A 281 32.66 4.40 -11.28
CA ALA A 281 33.05 5.15 -12.47
C ALA A 281 31.93 5.38 -13.48
N THR A 282 30.80 4.69 -13.34
CA THR A 282 29.63 4.82 -14.24
C THR A 282 28.37 5.07 -13.42
N ALA A 283 27.49 5.89 -13.98
CA ALA A 283 26.19 6.23 -13.36
C ALA A 283 25.23 5.04 -13.21
N THR A 284 25.56 3.87 -13.77
CA THR A 284 24.80 2.61 -13.62
C THR A 284 25.75 1.46 -13.36
N SER A 285 25.30 0.47 -12.60
CA SER A 285 26.04 -0.76 -12.34
C SER A 285 25.15 -2.00 -12.44
N THR A 286 25.79 -3.16 -12.69
CA THR A 286 25.07 -4.43 -12.80
C THR A 286 24.41 -4.79 -11.49
N ALA A 287 23.11 -5.11 -11.59
CA ALA A 287 22.28 -5.55 -10.49
C ALA A 287 21.51 -6.83 -10.86
N GLN A 288 21.22 -7.62 -9.86
CA GLN A 288 20.40 -8.83 -9.93
C GLN A 288 19.55 -8.88 -8.66
N MET A 289 18.26 -9.08 -8.82
CA MET A 289 17.30 -9.14 -7.73
C MET A 289 16.30 -10.25 -8.00
N PHE A 290 15.91 -10.97 -6.97
CA PHE A 290 14.94 -12.07 -7.06
C PHE A 290 14.09 -12.09 -5.80
N GLU A 291 12.82 -12.42 -5.97
CA GLU A 291 11.86 -12.46 -4.90
C GLU A 291 10.85 -13.59 -5.09
N VAL A 292 10.38 -14.11 -3.98
CA VAL A 292 9.24 -15.01 -3.89
C VAL A 292 8.31 -14.44 -2.85
N ASP A 293 7.06 -14.27 -3.21
CA ASP A 293 6.02 -13.79 -2.32
C ASP A 293 4.75 -14.64 -2.43
N GLY A 294 3.79 -14.39 -1.59
CA GLY A 294 2.49 -15.03 -1.69
C GLY A 294 1.58 -14.72 -0.53
N TYR A 295 0.34 -15.08 -0.73
CA TYR A 295 -0.68 -14.98 0.30
C TYR A 295 -1.64 -16.15 0.25
N LEU A 296 -2.27 -16.40 1.39
CA LEU A 296 -3.40 -17.31 1.55
C LEU A 296 -4.40 -16.71 2.53
N THR A 297 -5.67 -16.66 2.15
CA THR A 297 -6.75 -16.33 3.09
C THR A 297 -7.63 -17.56 3.33
N GLN A 298 -7.88 -17.91 4.60
CA GLN A 298 -8.68 -19.08 4.97
C GLN A 298 -9.56 -18.77 6.17
N GLY A 299 -10.86 -18.74 5.98
CA GLY A 299 -11.82 -18.31 6.99
C GLY A 299 -11.54 -16.85 7.40
N ASP A 300 -11.34 -16.62 8.70
CA ASP A 300 -11.01 -15.30 9.24
C ASP A 300 -9.52 -14.97 9.21
N TRP A 301 -8.66 -15.90 8.81
CA TRP A 301 -7.22 -15.75 8.78
C TRP A 301 -6.70 -15.33 7.42
N GLY A 302 -5.67 -14.47 7.42
CA GLY A 302 -4.85 -14.16 6.26
C GLY A 302 -3.37 -14.35 6.58
N TYR A 303 -2.65 -14.99 5.68
CA TYR A 303 -1.22 -15.30 5.76
C TYR A 303 -0.54 -14.66 4.56
N TYR A 304 0.53 -13.92 4.80
CA TYR A 304 1.31 -13.25 3.76
C TYR A 304 2.79 -13.50 4.02
N GLY A 305 3.56 -13.66 2.97
CA GLY A 305 4.99 -13.90 3.09
C GLY A 305 5.77 -13.42 1.88
N GLN A 306 7.03 -13.06 2.12
CA GLN A 306 7.93 -12.55 1.10
C GLN A 306 9.38 -12.90 1.48
N LEU A 307 10.16 -13.32 0.50
CA LEU A 307 11.60 -13.55 0.60
C LEU A 307 12.28 -12.86 -0.58
N GLY A 308 13.22 -11.97 -0.31
CA GLY A 308 13.93 -11.23 -1.33
C GLY A 308 15.46 -11.39 -1.21
N TYR A 309 16.13 -11.37 -2.34
CA TYR A 309 17.58 -11.34 -2.45
C TYR A 309 18.01 -10.37 -3.55
N GLY A 310 19.06 -9.60 -3.31
CA GLY A 310 19.61 -8.74 -4.33
C GLY A 310 21.10 -8.46 -4.15
N GLN A 311 21.69 -8.01 -5.25
CA GLN A 311 23.06 -7.49 -5.27
C GLN A 311 23.24 -6.44 -6.36
N GLN A 312 24.11 -5.47 -6.10
CA GLN A 312 24.51 -4.45 -7.06
C GLN A 312 26.00 -4.14 -6.94
N THR A 313 26.69 -4.10 -8.08
CA THR A 313 28.16 -3.85 -8.11
C THR A 313 28.44 -2.38 -7.76
N GLY A 314 29.42 -2.14 -6.90
CA GLY A 314 29.86 -0.80 -6.52
C GLY A 314 28.86 0.03 -5.71
N ALA A 315 27.78 -0.60 -5.21
CA ALA A 315 26.68 0.10 -4.53
C ALA A 315 26.76 0.01 -2.99
N ALA A 316 27.78 -0.63 -2.43
CA ALA A 316 27.98 -0.70 -0.99
C ALA A 316 28.76 0.52 -0.45
N TYR A 317 28.65 0.76 0.86
CA TYR A 317 29.28 1.89 1.54
C TYR A 317 30.76 2.06 1.23
N ASN A 318 31.54 0.99 1.23
CA ASN A 318 32.97 1.01 0.96
C ASN A 318 33.32 0.97 -0.55
N GLY A 319 32.34 1.16 -1.44
CA GLY A 319 32.52 1.04 -2.90
C GLY A 319 32.53 -0.40 -3.43
N GLY A 320 32.38 -1.37 -2.57
CA GLY A 320 32.26 -2.78 -2.94
C GLY A 320 30.88 -3.15 -3.46
N LYS A 321 30.64 -4.45 -3.62
CA LYS A 321 29.35 -4.98 -4.03
C LYS A 321 28.36 -4.92 -2.88
N ALA A 322 27.23 -4.22 -3.07
CA ALA A 322 26.08 -4.31 -2.19
C ALA A 322 25.43 -5.70 -2.32
N LYS A 323 25.03 -6.27 -1.19
CA LYS A 323 24.30 -7.53 -1.11
C LYS A 323 23.30 -7.45 0.03
N TRP A 324 22.09 -7.88 -0.25
CA TRP A 324 21.03 -7.95 0.74
C TRP A 324 20.18 -9.21 0.55
N TRP A 325 19.54 -9.63 1.59
CA TRP A 325 18.44 -10.58 1.56
C TRP A 325 17.51 -10.27 2.73
N GLY A 326 16.24 -10.54 2.55
CA GLY A 326 15.26 -10.28 3.59
C GLY A 326 14.09 -11.22 3.54
N ALA A 327 13.31 -11.16 4.61
CA ALA A 327 12.06 -11.87 4.76
C ALA A 327 11.04 -10.96 5.44
N SER A 328 9.79 -11.05 5.00
CA SER A 328 8.64 -10.45 5.66
C SER A 328 7.53 -11.49 5.80
N GLY A 329 6.84 -11.46 6.93
CA GLY A 329 5.66 -12.28 7.16
C GLY A 329 4.60 -11.50 7.90
N MET A 330 3.36 -11.57 7.43
CA MET A 330 2.22 -10.93 8.06
C MET A 330 1.10 -11.93 8.29
N LEU A 331 0.51 -11.84 9.48
CA LEU A 331 -0.68 -12.57 9.88
C LEU A 331 -1.81 -11.59 10.13
N THR A 332 -3.00 -11.89 9.61
CA THR A 332 -4.21 -11.09 9.86
C THR A 332 -5.33 -11.96 10.39
N TYR A 333 -6.21 -11.37 11.20
CA TYR A 333 -7.40 -12.05 11.72
C TYR A 333 -8.60 -11.11 11.73
N ASN A 334 -9.71 -11.53 11.15
CA ASN A 334 -10.99 -10.82 11.19
C ASN A 334 -11.75 -11.20 12.46
N PHE A 335 -11.69 -10.36 13.50
CA PHE A 335 -12.48 -10.56 14.73
C PHE A 335 -13.97 -10.38 14.47
N THR A 336 -14.31 -9.50 13.54
CA THR A 336 -15.65 -9.29 13.01
C THR A 336 -15.53 -8.87 11.54
N PRO A 337 -16.62 -8.84 10.75
CA PRO A 337 -16.58 -8.34 9.38
C PRO A 337 -16.08 -6.90 9.23
N ARG A 338 -16.04 -6.12 10.33
CA ARG A 338 -15.58 -4.73 10.35
C ARG A 338 -14.27 -4.51 11.10
N PHE A 339 -13.78 -5.49 11.85
CA PHE A 339 -12.60 -5.33 12.69
C PHE A 339 -11.57 -6.41 12.40
N LEU A 340 -10.44 -5.98 11.85
CA LEU A 340 -9.30 -6.82 11.51
C LEU A 340 -8.09 -6.40 12.35
N GLY A 341 -7.40 -7.37 12.95
CA GLY A 341 -6.08 -7.19 13.55
C GLY A 341 -4.98 -7.77 12.69
N PHE A 342 -3.77 -7.24 12.80
CA PHE A 342 -2.60 -7.77 12.11
C PHE A 342 -1.34 -7.76 12.98
N ALA A 343 -0.42 -8.66 12.65
CA ALA A 343 0.95 -8.69 13.15
C ALA A 343 1.89 -8.95 11.97
N ARG A 344 2.95 -8.14 11.81
CA ARG A 344 3.97 -8.30 10.78
C ARG A 344 5.36 -8.31 11.41
N ALA A 345 6.22 -9.19 10.91
CA ALA A 345 7.62 -9.28 11.32
C ALA A 345 8.51 -9.30 10.08
N ASP A 346 9.52 -8.43 10.06
CA ASP A 346 10.42 -8.24 8.94
C ASP A 346 11.87 -8.39 9.38
N TYR A 347 12.70 -8.89 8.47
CA TYR A 347 14.15 -8.94 8.60
C TYR A 347 14.84 -8.57 7.30
N LEU A 348 15.86 -7.73 7.37
CA LEU A 348 16.70 -7.39 6.22
C LEU A 348 18.19 -7.46 6.60
N ASN A 349 18.91 -8.39 5.99
CA ASN A 349 20.36 -8.50 6.08
C ASN A 349 21.03 -7.53 5.11
N ASN A 350 21.93 -6.70 5.60
CA ASN A 350 22.65 -5.70 4.81
C ASN A 350 24.08 -5.51 5.33
N SER A 351 24.73 -6.60 5.76
CA SER A 351 25.98 -6.53 6.50
C SER A 351 27.26 -6.42 5.63
N SER A 352 27.16 -6.73 4.34
CA SER A 352 28.35 -6.83 3.46
C SER A 352 28.86 -5.45 3.04
N ASN A 353 30.18 -5.24 3.09
CA ASN A 353 30.85 -4.05 2.55
C ASN A 353 30.34 -2.70 3.13
N GLY A 354 29.94 -2.70 4.40
CA GLY A 354 29.39 -1.53 5.05
C GLY A 354 27.90 -1.29 4.77
N GLY A 355 27.22 -2.24 4.11
CA GLY A 355 25.83 -2.11 3.70
C GLY A 355 25.69 -1.44 2.34
N GLY A 356 24.53 -1.61 1.73
CA GLY A 356 24.14 -0.99 0.45
C GLY A 356 22.86 -1.63 -0.04
N LEU A 357 22.03 -0.83 -0.71
CA LEU A 357 20.68 -1.14 -1.18
C LEU A 357 20.59 -0.83 -2.68
N PRO A 358 19.50 -1.19 -3.38
CA PRO A 358 19.33 -0.80 -4.78
C PRO A 358 19.52 0.72 -4.98
N GLY A 359 20.31 1.10 -5.97
CA GLY A 359 20.66 2.51 -6.23
C GLY A 359 21.94 2.98 -5.55
N GLY A 360 22.49 2.23 -4.63
CA GLY A 360 23.74 2.54 -3.94
C GLY A 360 23.55 3.04 -2.51
N TYR A 361 24.65 3.04 -1.78
CA TYR A 361 24.70 3.64 -0.46
C TYR A 361 25.03 5.13 -0.57
N MET A 362 24.18 5.98 -0.03
CA MET A 362 24.47 7.41 0.07
C MET A 362 25.05 7.73 1.45
N ASN A 363 26.19 8.40 1.45
CA ASN A 363 26.88 8.73 2.69
C ASN A 363 26.04 9.68 3.55
N PRO A 364 25.72 9.31 4.81
CA PRO A 364 24.93 10.15 5.71
C PRO A 364 25.61 11.47 6.10
N THR A 365 26.91 11.61 5.89
CA THR A 365 27.63 12.86 6.18
C THR A 365 27.48 13.92 5.11
N VAL A 366 26.86 13.60 3.97
CA VAL A 366 26.53 14.55 2.92
C VAL A 366 25.34 15.40 3.35
N GLY A 367 25.59 16.63 3.74
CA GLY A 367 24.56 17.55 4.24
C GLY A 367 24.52 17.69 5.76
N GLY A 368 25.45 17.06 6.48
CA GLY A 368 25.52 17.11 7.95
C GLY A 368 24.67 16.06 8.65
N PRO A 369 24.62 16.06 9.99
CA PRO A 369 23.85 15.10 10.79
C PRO A 369 22.35 15.28 10.61
N GLY A 370 21.86 15.38 9.45
CA GLY A 370 20.48 15.65 9.12
C GLY A 370 20.13 15.29 7.70
N ALA A 371 21.11 14.97 6.88
CA ALA A 371 20.83 14.53 5.53
C ALA A 371 20.29 13.10 5.58
N SER A 372 19.05 12.98 5.23
CA SER A 372 18.23 11.78 5.27
C SER A 372 18.69 10.73 4.28
N PHE A 373 19.61 9.86 4.66
CA PHE A 373 19.98 8.77 3.79
C PHE A 373 20.21 7.48 4.57
N ASN A 374 20.43 6.39 3.87
CA ASN A 374 20.44 5.03 4.39
C ASN A 374 21.15 4.83 5.74
N GLY A 375 22.25 5.51 5.97
CA GLY A 375 23.02 5.38 7.20
C GLY A 375 22.34 5.92 8.46
N VAL A 376 21.22 6.61 8.34
CA VAL A 376 20.45 7.12 9.50
C VAL A 376 19.11 6.42 9.68
N ASN A 377 18.78 5.50 8.77
CA ASN A 377 17.51 4.76 8.72
C ASN A 377 17.63 3.31 9.20
N GLY A 378 18.60 3.01 10.01
CA GLY A 378 18.85 1.67 10.51
C GLY A 378 19.72 0.80 9.61
N PHE A 379 20.37 1.38 8.58
CA PHE A 379 21.30 0.71 7.68
C PHE A 379 22.68 1.38 7.68
N GLY A 380 23.61 0.76 6.95
CA GLY A 380 24.98 1.24 6.83
C GLY A 380 25.88 0.85 8.01
N PRO A 381 27.10 1.38 8.06
CA PRO A 381 28.02 1.13 9.16
C PRO A 381 27.52 1.77 10.45
N GLY A 382 27.80 1.11 11.57
CA GLY A 382 27.44 1.61 12.88
C GLY A 382 28.31 2.77 13.34
N TYR A 383 27.76 3.59 14.19
CA TYR A 383 28.43 4.74 14.80
C TYR A 383 28.75 4.50 16.27
N VAL A 384 29.84 5.08 16.74
CA VAL A 384 30.25 5.11 18.15
C VAL A 384 30.65 6.53 18.53
N ASN A 385 30.31 6.95 19.74
CA ASN A 385 30.77 8.20 20.30
C ASN A 385 32.22 8.07 20.76
N ASP A 386 33.09 9.00 20.37
CA ASP A 386 34.51 9.01 20.72
C ASP A 386 34.80 9.50 22.14
N GLY A 387 33.76 9.78 22.92
CA GLY A 387 33.87 10.31 24.27
C GLY A 387 33.98 11.83 24.34
N THR A 388 34.10 12.52 23.21
CA THR A 388 34.13 14.00 23.11
C THR A 388 32.82 14.59 22.58
N GLY A 389 31.85 13.73 22.29
CA GLY A 389 30.57 14.10 21.68
C GLY A 389 30.52 13.90 20.17
N ASN A 390 31.62 13.50 19.52
CA ASN A 390 31.64 13.20 18.11
C ASN A 390 31.30 11.73 17.85
N TRP A 391 30.51 11.51 16.79
CA TRP A 391 30.14 10.16 16.35
C TRP A 391 30.95 9.77 15.11
N THR A 392 31.62 8.63 15.20
CA THR A 392 32.49 8.10 14.15
C THR A 392 32.04 6.70 13.75
N ILE A 393 32.33 6.32 12.51
CA ILE A 393 32.03 4.98 11.99
C ILE A 393 32.95 3.96 12.64
N VAL A 394 32.37 2.88 13.15
CA VAL A 394 33.11 1.80 13.84
C VAL A 394 33.91 0.95 12.84
N ASP A 395 33.27 0.48 11.78
CA ASP A 395 33.85 -0.38 10.75
C ASP A 395 33.16 -0.12 9.40
N PRO A 396 33.86 0.50 8.43
CA PRO A 396 33.31 0.81 7.12
C PRO A 396 33.00 -0.43 6.27
N ASN A 397 33.44 -1.61 6.67
CA ASN A 397 33.19 -2.85 5.95
C ASN A 397 32.00 -3.65 6.52
N LYS A 398 31.44 -3.21 7.65
CA LYS A 398 30.35 -3.91 8.32
C LYS A 398 29.07 -3.06 8.32
N GLY A 399 28.11 -3.49 7.54
CA GLY A 399 26.77 -2.87 7.52
C GLY A 399 25.82 -3.43 8.59
N ALA A 400 24.75 -2.72 8.85
CA ALA A 400 23.73 -3.08 9.81
C ALA A 400 22.65 -3.98 9.18
N ASN A 401 22.22 -4.97 9.94
CA ASN A 401 20.99 -5.72 9.66
C ASN A 401 19.83 -5.04 10.39
N ARG A 402 18.62 -5.10 9.82
CA ARG A 402 17.45 -4.47 10.40
C ARG A 402 16.32 -5.48 10.63
N TYR A 403 15.56 -5.25 11.70
CA TYR A 403 14.37 -5.99 12.10
C TYR A 403 13.23 -4.99 12.28
N ALA A 404 12.02 -5.36 11.93
CA ALA A 404 10.83 -4.60 12.27
C ALA A 404 9.72 -5.52 12.78
N LEU A 405 8.96 -5.05 13.76
CA LEU A 405 7.75 -5.70 14.25
C LEU A 405 6.62 -4.67 14.24
N SER A 406 5.55 -4.95 13.52
CA SER A 406 4.36 -4.12 13.47
C SER A 406 3.16 -4.87 14.03
N LEU A 407 2.37 -4.18 14.85
CA LEU A 407 1.10 -4.64 15.37
C LEU A 407 0.05 -3.57 15.14
N GLY A 408 -1.13 -3.94 14.72
CA GLY A 408 -2.16 -2.94 14.48
C GLY A 408 -3.52 -3.53 14.18
N TRP A 409 -4.43 -2.62 13.82
CA TRP A 409 -5.80 -2.98 13.48
C TRP A 409 -6.41 -2.02 12.47
N ASN A 410 -7.43 -2.52 11.76
CA ASN A 410 -8.28 -1.78 10.86
C ASN A 410 -9.73 -1.91 11.30
N TYR A 411 -10.46 -0.80 11.29
CA TYR A 411 -11.89 -0.78 11.57
C TYR A 411 -12.66 -0.11 10.43
N LEU A 412 -13.54 -0.87 9.80
CA LEU A 412 -14.37 -0.43 8.70
C LEU A 412 -15.55 0.39 9.25
N LEU A 413 -15.48 1.71 9.14
CA LEU A 413 -16.57 2.62 9.55
C LEU A 413 -17.74 2.54 8.58
N THR A 414 -17.45 2.63 7.27
CA THR A 414 -18.39 2.48 6.16
C THR A 414 -17.72 1.64 5.07
N GLU A 415 -18.44 1.28 4.01
CA GLU A 415 -17.86 0.53 2.87
C GLU A 415 -16.67 1.23 2.22
N SER A 416 -16.59 2.56 2.32
CA SER A 416 -15.54 3.38 1.73
C SER A 416 -14.58 3.99 2.74
N THR A 417 -14.75 3.74 4.05
CA THR A 417 -13.97 4.44 5.09
C THR A 417 -13.43 3.46 6.12
N THR A 418 -12.11 3.40 6.24
CA THR A 418 -11.40 2.56 7.21
C THR A 418 -10.56 3.41 8.17
N LEU A 419 -10.69 3.15 9.47
CA LEU A 419 -9.73 3.62 10.46
C LEU A 419 -8.61 2.59 10.59
N LYS A 420 -7.37 3.06 10.61
CA LYS A 420 -6.18 2.22 10.82
C LYS A 420 -5.38 2.73 12.01
N MET A 421 -4.74 1.81 12.70
CA MET A 421 -3.78 2.11 13.75
C MET A 421 -2.66 1.09 13.73
N GLU A 422 -1.41 1.56 13.88
CA GLU A 422 -0.22 0.72 13.87
C GLU A 422 0.77 1.21 14.91
N TYR A 423 1.34 0.27 15.65
CA TYR A 423 2.58 0.42 16.41
C TYR A 423 3.67 -0.38 15.71
N ARG A 424 4.84 0.26 15.48
CA ARG A 424 6.00 -0.38 14.87
C ARG A 424 7.23 -0.17 15.74
N TYR A 425 7.95 -1.26 15.99
CA TYR A 425 9.26 -1.29 16.60
C TYR A 425 10.30 -1.71 15.58
N ASP A 426 11.31 -0.86 15.37
CA ASP A 426 12.45 -1.14 14.50
C ASP A 426 13.71 -1.33 15.32
N ARG A 427 14.55 -2.28 14.92
CA ARG A 427 15.83 -2.55 15.54
C ARG A 427 16.91 -2.84 14.50
N SER A 428 18.09 -2.26 14.73
CA SER A 428 19.28 -2.50 13.95
C SER A 428 20.34 -3.28 14.76
N SER A 429 21.16 -4.07 14.09
CA SER A 429 22.28 -4.77 14.71
C SER A 429 23.41 -3.81 15.16
N LEU A 430 23.49 -2.63 14.56
CA LEU A 430 24.45 -1.57 14.87
C LEU A 430 23.73 -0.28 15.26
N ALA A 431 24.41 0.68 15.86
CA ALA A 431 23.86 1.98 16.16
C ALA A 431 23.80 2.83 14.88
N THR A 432 22.66 2.84 14.22
CA THR A 432 22.44 3.47 12.90
C THR A 432 21.19 4.34 12.84
N PHE A 433 20.34 4.32 13.87
CA PHE A 433 19.22 5.25 14.00
C PHE A 433 19.68 6.56 14.64
N TYR A 434 19.55 7.65 13.91
CA TYR A 434 19.90 8.95 14.44
C TYR A 434 18.76 9.52 15.29
N ASN A 435 19.09 9.91 16.52
CA ASN A 435 18.17 10.56 17.43
C ASN A 435 18.37 12.08 17.36
N VAL A 436 17.34 12.77 16.92
CA VAL A 436 17.36 14.23 16.71
C VAL A 436 17.51 15.01 18.03
N SER A 437 17.05 14.42 19.16
CA SER A 437 16.99 15.13 20.44
C SER A 437 18.36 15.38 21.04
N ASP A 438 19.28 14.46 20.88
CA ASP A 438 20.57 14.47 21.55
C ASP A 438 21.75 14.26 20.56
N GLY A 439 21.46 14.11 19.25
CA GLY A 439 22.47 13.88 18.22
C GLY A 439 23.13 12.50 18.32
N SER A 440 22.57 11.58 19.09
CA SER A 440 23.11 10.24 19.27
C SER A 440 22.67 9.26 18.18
N TYR A 441 23.41 8.15 18.04
CA TYR A 441 22.97 7.04 17.22
C TYR A 441 22.51 5.89 18.11
N LYS A 442 21.33 5.34 17.83
CA LYS A 442 20.69 4.25 18.57
C LYS A 442 20.56 2.99 17.71
N LYS A 443 20.17 1.89 18.37
CA LYS A 443 19.90 0.61 17.69
C LYS A 443 18.42 0.35 17.44
N ASP A 444 17.55 1.17 17.96
CA ASP A 444 16.10 0.96 17.88
C ASP A 444 15.34 2.28 17.76
N ASN A 445 14.12 2.18 17.28
CA ASN A 445 13.17 3.27 17.19
C ASN A 445 11.74 2.74 17.34
N ASN A 446 10.85 3.58 17.83
CA ASN A 446 9.42 3.30 17.95
C ASN A 446 8.61 4.28 17.11
N LEU A 447 7.60 3.76 16.43
CA LEU A 447 6.65 4.53 15.67
C LEU A 447 5.22 4.14 16.06
N LEU A 448 4.35 5.15 16.21
CA LEU A 448 2.91 4.98 16.33
C LEU A 448 2.25 5.78 15.20
N ALA A 449 1.38 5.13 14.44
CA ALA A 449 0.66 5.77 13.35
C ALA A 449 -0.84 5.50 13.46
N ALA A 450 -1.64 6.48 13.05
CA ALA A 450 -3.09 6.34 12.88
C ALA A 450 -3.51 7.02 11.57
N SER A 451 -4.46 6.43 10.86
CA SER A 451 -4.94 6.97 9.57
C SER A 451 -6.44 6.76 9.41
N VAL A 452 -7.08 7.69 8.71
CA VAL A 452 -8.43 7.54 8.19
C VAL A 452 -8.32 7.41 6.68
N VAL A 453 -8.63 6.24 6.16
CA VAL A 453 -8.55 5.94 4.72
C VAL A 453 -9.95 6.02 4.13
N VAL A 454 -10.15 6.95 3.19
CA VAL A 454 -11.39 7.07 2.41
C VAL A 454 -11.08 6.75 0.97
N SER A 455 -11.79 5.77 0.39
CA SER A 455 -11.65 5.38 -1.02
C SER A 455 -12.98 5.50 -1.77
N PHE A 456 -12.93 5.73 -3.05
CA PHE A 456 -14.12 5.91 -3.91
C PHE A 456 -13.84 5.40 -5.33
#